data_88080915bb3c1f987745a3ff904aa394
#
_entry.id   88080915bb3c1f987745a3ff904aa394
#
_cell.length_a   1.000
_cell.length_b   1.000
_cell.length_c   1.000
_cell.angle_alpha   90.00
_cell.angle_beta   90.00
_cell.angle_gamma   90.00
#
_symmetry.space_group_name_H-M   'P 1'
#
loop_
_entity.id
_entity.type
_entity.pdbx_description
1 polymer ?
#
loop_
_entity_poly.entity_id
_entity_poly.type
_entity_poly.pdbx_seq_one_letter_code
_entity_poly.pdbx_strand_id
1 'polypeptide(L)'
;MCIRDRHHLLEDTDVVIFDVLGDVVCGGFAAPLQHADRALIVTANDFDSIYAMNRIIAAVQAKSNNYKVRLAGCVANRSRETNEVDRYCKEVGFNRIAHMPDVDVIRRSRLKKKTLFEMDADEEVVAVQAEYVRLAEKLWNGTEPLAPDPLEDRVIFELLGFD
;
A
#
# COMPACT_ATOMS: atom_id res chain seq x y z
N MET A 1 5.42 22.29 -9.06
CA MET A 1 4.10 22.47 -9.71
C MET A 1 3.05 22.00 -8.69
N CYS A 2 2.23 22.91 -8.18
CA CYS A 2 1.29 22.59 -7.10
C CYS A 2 0.08 21.85 -7.65
N ILE A 3 -0.38 20.81 -6.95
CA ILE A 3 -1.62 20.07 -7.25
C ILE A 3 -2.81 21.03 -7.36
N ARG A 4 -2.77 22.14 -6.64
CA ARG A 4 -3.81 23.17 -6.59
C ARG A 4 -4.20 23.77 -7.96
N ASP A 5 -3.27 23.75 -8.92
CA ASP A 5 -3.49 24.37 -10.23
C ASP A 5 -4.13 23.44 -11.28
N ARG A 6 -4.50 22.20 -10.88
CA ARG A 6 -5.05 21.17 -11.78
C ARG A 6 -6.39 20.58 -11.36
N HIS A 7 -7.15 21.24 -10.49
CA HIS A 7 -8.45 20.73 -10.05
C HIS A 7 -9.38 20.37 -11.22
N HIS A 8 -9.37 21.16 -12.29
CA HIS A 8 -10.17 20.90 -13.49
C HIS A 8 -9.76 19.62 -14.27
N LEU A 9 -8.57 19.07 -14.05
CA LEU A 9 -8.13 17.82 -14.69
C LEU A 9 -8.65 16.57 -13.99
N LEU A 10 -9.29 16.70 -12.83
CA LEU A 10 -9.79 15.60 -12.01
C LEU A 10 -11.32 15.50 -12.06
N GLU A 11 -12.01 16.49 -12.66
CA GLU A 11 -13.48 16.57 -12.66
C GLU A 11 -14.16 15.40 -13.40
N ASP A 12 -13.50 14.83 -14.43
CA ASP A 12 -14.00 13.69 -15.21
C ASP A 12 -13.24 12.38 -14.87
N THR A 13 -12.67 12.26 -13.69
CA THR A 13 -11.82 11.12 -13.31
C THR A 13 -12.47 10.31 -12.19
N ASP A 14 -12.72 9.02 -12.44
CA ASP A 14 -13.33 8.11 -11.47
C ASP A 14 -12.37 7.76 -10.32
N VAL A 15 -11.06 7.60 -10.61
CA VAL A 15 -10.04 7.21 -9.65
C VAL A 15 -8.77 8.04 -9.84
N VAL A 16 -8.25 8.58 -8.76
CA VAL A 16 -6.96 9.27 -8.72
C VAL A 16 -6.01 8.53 -7.78
N ILE A 17 -4.86 8.13 -8.28
CA ILE A 17 -3.81 7.47 -7.50
C ILE A 17 -2.68 8.46 -7.26
N PHE A 18 -2.38 8.74 -5.99
CA PHE A 18 -1.20 9.47 -5.57
C PHE A 18 -0.11 8.46 -5.20
N ASP A 19 0.93 8.36 -6.05
CA ASP A 19 2.12 7.56 -5.72
C ASP A 19 3.01 8.38 -4.76
N VAL A 20 3.03 7.94 -3.49
CA VAL A 20 3.65 8.66 -2.38
C VAL A 20 4.82 7.86 -1.83
N LEU A 21 5.97 8.51 -1.67
CA LEU A 21 7.12 7.91 -1.01
C LEU A 21 6.84 7.61 0.46
N GLY A 22 7.45 6.55 0.98
CA GLY A 22 7.32 6.12 2.38
C GLY A 22 8.01 7.04 3.41
N ASP A 23 8.63 8.12 2.97
CA ASP A 23 9.22 9.13 3.86
C ASP A 23 8.14 10.05 4.42
N VAL A 24 7.73 9.77 5.66
CA VAL A 24 6.65 10.49 6.37
C VAL A 24 7.05 11.90 6.81
N VAL A 25 8.33 12.25 6.76
CA VAL A 25 8.85 13.53 7.25
C VAL A 25 8.73 14.63 6.20
N CYS A 26 8.71 14.27 4.91
CA CYS A 26 8.68 15.25 3.84
C CYS A 26 7.27 15.80 3.56
N GLY A 27 7.21 17.05 3.07
CA GLY A 27 5.94 17.68 2.64
C GLY A 27 5.24 16.93 1.49
N GLY A 28 5.97 16.13 0.72
CA GLY A 28 5.44 15.26 -0.33
C GLY A 28 4.54 14.14 0.19
N PHE A 29 4.72 13.70 1.45
CA PHE A 29 3.82 12.77 2.11
C PHE A 29 2.50 13.42 2.54
N ALA A 30 2.57 14.59 3.13
CA ALA A 30 1.39 15.23 3.73
C ALA A 30 0.41 15.81 2.70
N ALA A 31 0.91 16.36 1.59
CA ALA A 31 0.07 17.03 0.60
C ALA A 31 -0.96 16.11 -0.08
N PRO A 32 -0.62 14.91 -0.57
CA PRO A 32 -1.59 13.97 -1.12
C PRO A 32 -2.66 13.53 -0.14
N LEU A 33 -2.31 13.36 1.14
CA LEU A 33 -3.25 12.90 2.18
C LEU A 33 -4.40 13.87 2.44
N GLN A 34 -4.23 15.17 2.11
CA GLN A 34 -5.31 16.15 2.22
C GLN A 34 -6.44 15.92 1.23
N HIS A 35 -6.14 15.27 0.11
CA HIS A 35 -7.05 15.06 -1.01
C HIS A 35 -7.47 13.60 -1.19
N ALA A 36 -6.82 12.68 -0.47
CA ALA A 36 -7.10 11.26 -0.57
C ALA A 36 -8.27 10.85 0.34
N ASP A 37 -9.08 9.92 -0.12
CA ASP A 37 -10.10 9.26 0.68
C ASP A 37 -9.54 8.02 1.39
N ARG A 38 -8.61 7.34 0.73
CA ARG A 38 -8.00 6.10 1.23
C ARG A 38 -6.48 6.15 1.10
N ALA A 39 -5.79 5.63 2.11
CA ALA A 39 -4.36 5.34 2.10
C ALA A 39 -4.15 3.82 2.09
N LEU A 40 -3.54 3.34 1.02
CA LEU A 40 -3.10 1.95 0.87
C LEU A 40 -1.59 1.91 1.10
N ILE A 41 -1.14 1.05 2.02
CA ILE A 41 0.29 0.91 2.30
C ILE A 41 0.84 -0.26 1.50
N VAL A 42 1.93 -0.04 0.78
CA VAL A 42 2.66 -1.10 0.07
C VAL A 42 3.94 -1.41 0.86
N THR A 43 4.08 -2.66 1.28
CA THR A 43 5.21 -3.13 2.09
C THR A 43 5.79 -4.41 1.52
N ALA A 44 7.00 -4.78 1.89
CA ALA A 44 7.55 -6.12 1.67
C ALA A 44 7.50 -6.93 2.98
N ASN A 45 7.81 -8.23 2.89
CA ASN A 45 7.80 -9.13 4.06
C ASN A 45 9.20 -9.18 4.71
N ASP A 46 9.70 -8.01 5.08
CA ASP A 46 10.97 -7.84 5.78
C ASP A 46 10.84 -6.79 6.89
N PHE A 47 11.79 -6.81 7.81
CA PHE A 47 11.78 -5.94 8.98
C PHE A 47 11.70 -4.45 8.63
N ASP A 48 12.59 -3.97 7.74
CA ASP A 48 12.69 -2.54 7.43
C ASP A 48 11.41 -2.01 6.80
N SER A 49 10.80 -2.80 5.91
CA SER A 49 9.53 -2.47 5.26
C SER A 49 8.37 -2.45 6.24
N ILE A 50 8.31 -3.39 7.19
CA ILE A 50 7.25 -3.43 8.22
C ILE A 50 7.45 -2.31 9.23
N TYR A 51 8.68 -2.01 9.63
CA TYR A 51 9.00 -0.88 10.49
C TYR A 51 8.58 0.45 9.85
N ALA A 52 8.88 0.64 8.56
CA ALA A 52 8.42 1.81 7.80
C ALA A 52 6.89 1.87 7.73
N MET A 53 6.21 0.73 7.50
CA MET A 53 4.75 0.64 7.50
C MET A 53 4.16 1.11 8.84
N ASN A 54 4.71 0.70 9.97
CA ASN A 54 4.27 1.13 11.30
C ASN A 54 4.33 2.65 11.45
N ARG A 55 5.42 3.27 11.01
CA ARG A 55 5.58 4.73 11.04
C ARG A 55 4.60 5.46 10.11
N ILE A 56 4.31 4.88 8.94
CA ILE A 56 3.30 5.41 8.01
C ILE A 56 1.91 5.34 8.64
N ILE A 57 1.56 4.23 9.28
CA ILE A 57 0.29 4.08 10.01
C ILE A 57 0.13 5.19 11.03
N ALA A 58 1.12 5.38 11.90
CA ALA A 58 1.10 6.43 12.92
C ALA A 58 0.94 7.83 12.30
N ALA A 59 1.67 8.11 11.21
CA ALA A 59 1.61 9.40 10.52
C ALA A 59 0.26 9.67 9.85
N VAL A 60 -0.36 8.67 9.22
CA VAL A 60 -1.70 8.79 8.62
C VAL A 60 -2.76 9.00 9.69
N GLN A 61 -2.69 8.27 10.79
CA GLN A 61 -3.63 8.43 11.90
C GLN A 61 -3.54 9.82 12.55
N ALA A 62 -2.33 10.33 12.76
CA ALA A 62 -2.15 11.69 13.28
C ALA A 62 -2.77 12.75 12.36
N LYS A 63 -2.90 12.50 11.07
CA LYS A 63 -3.54 13.39 10.09
C LYS A 63 -5.05 13.17 9.96
N SER A 64 -5.56 11.98 10.29
CA SER A 64 -6.98 11.62 10.11
C SER A 64 -7.94 12.49 10.90
N ASN A 65 -7.48 13.19 11.93
CA ASN A 65 -8.27 14.16 12.66
C ASN A 65 -8.58 15.43 11.85
N ASN A 66 -7.71 15.76 10.89
CA ASN A 66 -7.80 16.98 10.08
C ASN A 66 -8.14 16.70 8.62
N TYR A 67 -7.98 15.45 8.16
CA TYR A 67 -8.17 15.04 6.77
C TYR A 67 -9.17 13.90 6.67
N LYS A 68 -9.81 13.77 5.51
CA LYS A 68 -10.77 12.68 5.23
C LYS A 68 -10.10 11.31 5.10
N VAL A 69 -8.79 11.28 4.86
CA VAL A 69 -8.06 10.05 4.57
C VAL A 69 -8.22 9.00 5.68
N ARG A 70 -8.47 7.77 5.26
CA ARG A 70 -8.57 6.59 6.13
C ARG A 70 -7.69 5.48 5.60
N LEU A 71 -7.13 4.68 6.50
CA LEU A 71 -6.34 3.50 6.14
C LEU A 71 -7.24 2.42 5.54
N ALA A 72 -6.86 1.91 4.37
CA ALA A 72 -7.59 0.86 3.63
C ALA A 72 -7.04 -0.55 3.89
N GLY A 73 -5.80 -0.64 4.36
CA GLY A 73 -5.06 -1.88 4.53
C GLY A 73 -3.67 -1.80 3.90
N CYS A 74 -2.97 -2.95 3.86
CA CYS A 74 -1.69 -3.03 3.18
C CYS A 74 -1.67 -4.11 2.08
N VAL A 75 -0.69 -3.98 1.19
CA VAL A 75 -0.31 -4.97 0.18
C VAL A 75 1.09 -5.46 0.51
N ALA A 76 1.25 -6.77 0.71
CA ALA A 76 2.57 -7.39 0.74
C ALA A 76 3.06 -7.53 -0.71
N ASN A 77 4.10 -6.77 -1.06
CA ASN A 77 4.61 -6.66 -2.43
C ASN A 77 6.01 -7.25 -2.53
N ARG A 78 6.31 -7.89 -3.66
CA ARG A 78 7.61 -8.50 -3.94
C ARG A 78 8.08 -9.46 -2.85
N SER A 79 7.15 -10.22 -2.31
CA SER A 79 7.40 -11.16 -1.21
C SER A 79 7.01 -12.57 -1.63
N ARG A 80 7.83 -13.56 -1.27
CA ARG A 80 7.49 -14.99 -1.48
C ARG A 80 6.49 -15.46 -0.42
N GLU A 81 6.66 -14.98 0.78
CA GLU A 81 5.84 -15.27 1.96
C GLU A 81 5.28 -13.98 2.54
N THR A 82 4.31 -14.08 3.43
CA THR A 82 3.64 -12.93 4.07
C THR A 82 3.56 -13.06 5.59
N ASN A 83 4.25 -14.06 6.17
CA ASN A 83 4.18 -14.41 7.58
C ASN A 83 4.51 -13.24 8.52
N GLU A 84 5.53 -12.44 8.22
CA GLU A 84 5.91 -11.30 9.05
C GLU A 84 4.90 -10.16 8.95
N VAL A 85 4.45 -9.85 7.73
CA VAL A 85 3.38 -8.87 7.51
C VAL A 85 2.09 -9.30 8.19
N ASP A 86 1.72 -10.59 8.08
CA ASP A 86 0.49 -11.11 8.68
C ASP A 86 0.57 -11.09 10.22
N ARG A 87 1.74 -11.41 10.78
CA ARG A 87 1.99 -11.33 12.23
C ARG A 87 1.82 -9.89 12.73
N TYR A 88 2.48 -8.95 12.06
CA TYR A 88 2.36 -7.53 12.39
C TYR A 88 0.92 -7.03 12.26
N CYS A 89 0.26 -7.32 11.14
CA CYS A 89 -1.12 -6.91 10.90
C CYS A 89 -2.09 -7.42 11.98
N LYS A 90 -1.92 -8.66 12.42
CA LYS A 90 -2.71 -9.24 13.50
C LYS A 90 -2.50 -8.50 14.82
N GLU A 91 -1.26 -8.16 15.14
CA GLU A 91 -0.92 -7.48 16.40
C GLU A 91 -1.50 -6.08 16.48
N VAL A 92 -1.44 -5.31 15.40
CA VAL A 92 -1.87 -3.91 15.38
C VAL A 92 -3.35 -3.72 14.95
N GLY A 93 -4.08 -4.79 14.66
CA GLY A 93 -5.46 -4.68 14.15
C GLY A 93 -5.53 -4.10 12.73
N PHE A 94 -4.55 -4.44 11.88
CA PHE A 94 -4.50 -4.02 10.48
C PHE A 94 -4.76 -5.18 9.52
N ASN A 95 -5.11 -4.91 8.26
CA ASN A 95 -5.44 -5.95 7.29
C ASN A 95 -4.50 -5.92 6.10
N ARG A 96 -3.89 -7.07 5.77
CA ARG A 96 -3.31 -7.29 4.46
C ARG A 96 -4.43 -7.63 3.47
N ILE A 97 -4.69 -6.75 2.52
CA ILE A 97 -5.79 -6.89 1.56
C ILE A 97 -5.38 -7.57 0.25
N ALA A 98 -4.07 -7.60 -0.05
CA ALA A 98 -3.53 -8.31 -1.21
C ALA A 98 -2.09 -8.77 -0.97
N HIS A 99 -1.66 -9.73 -1.80
CA HIS A 99 -0.28 -10.19 -1.90
C HIS A 99 0.14 -10.17 -3.37
N MET A 100 1.18 -9.42 -3.68
CA MET A 100 1.82 -9.39 -4.99
C MET A 100 3.14 -10.16 -4.89
N PRO A 101 3.19 -11.40 -5.40
CA PRO A 101 4.33 -12.27 -5.21
C PRO A 101 5.58 -11.77 -5.95
N ASP A 102 6.75 -12.21 -5.49
CA ASP A 102 8.01 -12.00 -6.20
C ASP A 102 8.17 -13.08 -7.28
N VAL A 103 7.62 -12.82 -8.46
CA VAL A 103 7.61 -13.74 -9.60
C VAL A 103 8.25 -13.12 -10.84
N ASP A 104 8.85 -13.98 -11.68
CA ASP A 104 9.64 -13.54 -12.84
C ASP A 104 8.80 -12.78 -13.89
N VAL A 105 7.53 -13.09 -14.00
CA VAL A 105 6.64 -12.41 -14.96
C VAL A 105 6.58 -10.89 -14.75
N ILE A 106 6.62 -10.43 -13.51
CA ILE A 106 6.63 -8.99 -13.19
C ILE A 106 7.95 -8.35 -13.66
N ARG A 107 9.07 -9.05 -13.50
CA ARG A 107 10.36 -8.59 -14.02
C ARG A 107 10.38 -8.58 -15.54
N ARG A 108 9.86 -9.64 -16.18
CA ARG A 108 9.78 -9.75 -17.65
C ARG A 108 8.94 -8.65 -18.28
N SER A 109 7.81 -8.28 -17.66
CA SER A 109 6.95 -7.19 -18.16
C SER A 109 7.71 -5.85 -18.19
N ARG A 110 8.45 -5.54 -17.12
CA ARG A 110 9.28 -4.31 -17.03
C ARG A 110 10.38 -4.29 -18.09
N LEU A 111 11.08 -5.41 -18.31
CA LEU A 111 12.11 -5.51 -19.34
C LEU A 111 11.53 -5.32 -20.75
N LYS A 112 10.32 -5.79 -20.98
CA LYS A 112 9.59 -5.58 -22.24
C LYS A 112 8.94 -4.20 -22.35
N LYS A 113 9.02 -3.38 -21.30
CA LYS A 113 8.33 -2.07 -21.17
C LYS A 113 6.82 -2.18 -21.42
N LYS A 114 6.22 -3.27 -20.94
CA LYS A 114 4.80 -3.56 -21.02
C LYS A 114 4.23 -3.66 -19.61
N THR A 115 2.98 -3.31 -19.45
CA THR A 115 2.20 -3.67 -18.26
C THR A 115 1.93 -5.18 -18.28
N LEU A 116 1.55 -5.75 -17.15
CA LEU A 116 1.15 -7.17 -17.10
C LEU A 116 -0.05 -7.47 -18.02
N PHE A 117 -0.95 -6.48 -18.21
CA PHE A 117 -2.14 -6.63 -19.03
C PHE A 117 -1.87 -6.53 -20.54
N GLU A 118 -0.65 -6.12 -20.93
CA GLU A 118 -0.17 -6.11 -22.33
C GLU A 118 0.74 -7.30 -22.64
N MET A 119 0.99 -8.16 -21.65
CA MET A 119 1.76 -9.40 -21.85
C MET A 119 0.88 -10.47 -22.50
N ASP A 120 1.54 -11.35 -23.28
CA ASP A 120 0.88 -12.55 -23.80
C ASP A 120 0.42 -13.42 -22.62
N ALA A 121 -0.81 -13.88 -22.67
CA ALA A 121 -1.42 -14.63 -21.59
C ALA A 121 -0.80 -16.03 -21.49
N ASP A 122 -0.05 -16.26 -20.43
CA ASP A 122 0.32 -17.58 -19.92
C ASP A 122 -0.25 -17.75 -18.51
N GLU A 123 -0.16 -18.93 -17.94
CA GLU A 123 -0.75 -19.25 -16.63
C GLU A 123 -0.22 -18.33 -15.52
N GLU A 124 1.07 -18.03 -15.52
CA GLU A 124 1.69 -17.14 -14.54
C GLU A 124 1.22 -15.68 -14.69
N VAL A 125 1.14 -15.18 -15.93
CA VAL A 125 0.61 -13.84 -16.24
C VAL A 125 -0.81 -13.71 -15.76
N VAL A 126 -1.68 -14.66 -16.09
CA VAL A 126 -3.10 -14.65 -15.72
C VAL A 126 -3.27 -14.69 -14.20
N ALA A 127 -2.50 -15.51 -13.50
CA ALA A 127 -2.55 -15.59 -12.04
C ALA A 127 -2.20 -14.24 -11.37
N VAL A 128 -1.15 -13.57 -11.85
CA VAL A 128 -0.75 -12.27 -11.29
C VAL A 128 -1.74 -11.17 -11.68
N GLN A 129 -2.24 -11.15 -12.90
CA GLN A 129 -3.31 -10.23 -13.32
C GLN A 129 -4.53 -10.34 -12.41
N ALA A 130 -4.93 -11.57 -12.07
CA ALA A 130 -6.07 -11.82 -11.19
C ALA A 130 -5.88 -11.23 -9.79
N GLU A 131 -4.65 -11.21 -9.24
CA GLU A 131 -4.37 -10.53 -7.96
C GLU A 131 -4.58 -9.01 -8.05
N TYR A 132 -4.10 -8.38 -9.14
CA TYR A 132 -4.31 -6.95 -9.36
C TYR A 132 -5.79 -6.61 -9.54
N VAL A 133 -6.54 -7.43 -10.28
CA VAL A 133 -8.00 -7.24 -10.45
C VAL A 133 -8.71 -7.35 -9.11
N ARG A 134 -8.41 -8.40 -8.31
CA ARG A 134 -9.00 -8.56 -6.97
C ARG A 134 -8.69 -7.38 -6.04
N LEU A 135 -7.47 -6.84 -6.09
CA LEU A 135 -7.12 -5.65 -5.33
C LEU A 135 -7.93 -4.43 -5.80
N ALA A 136 -8.03 -4.21 -7.11
CA ALA A 136 -8.78 -3.11 -7.68
C ALA A 136 -10.27 -3.19 -7.30
N GLU A 137 -10.89 -4.37 -7.39
CA GLU A 137 -12.28 -4.61 -6.98
C GLU A 137 -12.51 -4.31 -5.49
N LYS A 138 -11.59 -4.74 -4.62
CA LYS A 138 -11.67 -4.45 -3.17
C LYS A 138 -11.63 -2.94 -2.91
N LEU A 139 -10.75 -2.22 -3.59
CA LEU A 139 -10.63 -0.78 -3.43
C LEU A 139 -11.83 -0.04 -4.02
N TRP A 140 -12.33 -0.47 -5.18
CA TRP A 140 -13.50 0.10 -5.83
C TRP A 140 -14.78 -0.08 -5.01
N ASN A 141 -15.02 -1.28 -4.50
CA ASN A 141 -16.20 -1.58 -3.67
C ASN A 141 -16.10 -0.94 -2.27
N GLY A 142 -14.96 -0.37 -1.95
CA GLY A 142 -14.67 0.25 -0.67
C GLY A 142 -14.15 -0.74 0.36
N THR A 143 -13.19 -0.28 1.15
CA THR A 143 -12.69 -0.98 2.33
C THR A 143 -13.22 -0.29 3.57
N GLU A 144 -13.51 -1.06 4.62
CA GLU A 144 -13.84 -0.45 5.91
C GLU A 144 -12.66 0.35 6.43
N PRO A 145 -12.91 1.56 7.00
CA PRO A 145 -11.85 2.34 7.62
C PRO A 145 -11.21 1.56 8.77
N LEU A 146 -9.89 1.47 8.77
CA LEU A 146 -9.13 0.80 9.82
C LEU A 146 -8.48 1.84 10.74
N ALA A 147 -8.45 1.52 12.02
CA ALA A 147 -7.76 2.29 13.05
C ALA A 147 -6.80 1.36 13.81
N PRO A 148 -5.73 0.89 13.16
CA PRO A 148 -4.73 0.04 13.80
C PRO A 148 -4.00 0.79 14.90
N ASP A 149 -3.48 0.05 15.88
CA ASP A 149 -2.68 0.62 16.98
C ASP A 149 -1.19 0.41 16.69
N PRO A 150 -0.45 1.43 16.19
CA PRO A 150 0.94 1.26 15.82
C PRO A 150 1.80 0.99 17.05
N LEU A 151 2.77 0.08 16.88
CA LEU A 151 3.64 -0.38 17.95
C LEU A 151 4.77 0.61 18.26
N GLU A 152 5.24 0.60 19.51
CA GLU A 152 6.51 1.23 19.87
C GLU A 152 7.68 0.46 19.23
N ASP A 153 8.76 1.17 18.94
CA ASP A 153 9.94 0.61 18.24
C ASP A 153 10.46 -0.68 18.88
N ARG A 154 10.56 -0.71 20.21
CA ARG A 154 11.02 -1.89 20.95
C ARG A 154 10.13 -3.11 20.72
N VAL A 155 8.80 -2.90 20.72
CA VAL A 155 7.82 -3.99 20.55
C VAL A 155 7.89 -4.58 19.15
N ILE A 156 8.18 -3.76 18.12
CA ILE A 156 8.36 -4.27 16.76
C ILE A 156 9.61 -5.17 16.68
N PHE A 157 10.73 -4.78 17.32
CA PHE A 157 11.94 -5.58 17.35
C PHE A 157 11.67 -6.96 17.99
N GLU A 158 11.01 -6.97 19.14
CA GLU A 158 10.62 -8.21 19.83
C GLU A 158 9.65 -9.06 18.98
N LEU A 159 8.65 -8.43 18.36
CA LEU A 159 7.64 -9.12 17.52
C LEU A 159 8.28 -9.81 16.32
N LEU A 160 9.25 -9.19 15.66
CA LEU A 160 9.86 -9.70 14.44
C LEU A 160 11.15 -10.52 14.69
N GLY A 161 11.53 -10.76 15.98
CA GLY A 161 12.62 -11.66 16.37
C GLY A 161 14.01 -11.03 16.31
N PHE A 162 14.09 -9.73 16.51
CA PHE A 162 15.34 -8.98 16.69
C PHE A 162 15.51 -8.61 18.17
N ASP A 163 15.77 -9.61 19.02
CA ASP A 163 16.08 -9.44 20.45
C ASP A 163 17.49 -8.87 20.69
#